data_ebca8c8658669e3f960e5da0ac1819db
#
_entry.id   ebca8c8658669e3f960e5da0ac1819db
#
_cell.length_a   1.000
_cell.length_b   1.000
_cell.length_c   1.000
_cell.angle_alpha   90.00
_cell.angle_beta   90.00
_cell.angle_gamma   90.00
#
_symmetry.space_group_name_H-M   'P 1'
#
loop_
_entity.id
_entity.type
_entity.pdbx_description
1 polymer ?
#
loop_
_entity_poly.entity_id
_entity_poly.type
_entity_poly.pdbx_seq_one_letter_code
_entity_poly.pdbx_strand_id
1 'polypeptide(L)'
;KNLTKDFFNLELPKDLDIAIDTREKQPLRFTECNNQNLKLDIGDYTALGEHYSYTFVDRKSGNDLQGTLAKNNIERFRREIVRAQEMDAYLFIVVESSVEKITKENSIFNRRSNIDYTLRQIKDICHDYPRVCQFIFTGTRDNATYLIPRLLVVGKNIWQTDMQYFWDTRE
;
A
#
# COMPACT_ATOMS: atom_id res chain seq x y z
N LYS A 1 4.93 -15.96 -20.14
CA LYS A 1 3.82 -15.97 -19.19
C LYS A 1 3.35 -14.54 -18.97
N ASN A 2 2.06 -14.32 -19.16
CA ASN A 2 1.46 -13.00 -18.96
C ASN A 2 1.26 -12.78 -17.46
N LEU A 3 2.22 -12.13 -16.81
CA LEU A 3 2.26 -11.91 -15.38
C LEU A 3 0.97 -11.22 -14.86
N THR A 4 0.36 -10.38 -15.70
CA THR A 4 -0.84 -9.63 -15.37
C THR A 4 -2.07 -10.49 -15.13
N LYS A 5 -2.36 -11.42 -16.03
CA LYS A 5 -3.53 -12.30 -15.88
C LYS A 5 -3.39 -13.24 -14.69
N ASP A 6 -2.19 -13.80 -14.52
CA ASP A 6 -1.92 -14.74 -13.44
C ASP A 6 -1.99 -14.06 -12.06
N PHE A 7 -1.55 -12.80 -11.95
CA PHE A 7 -1.58 -12.07 -10.67
C PHE A 7 -3.00 -11.71 -10.22
N PHE A 8 -3.79 -11.10 -11.10
CA PHE A 8 -5.13 -10.62 -10.72
C PHE A 8 -6.17 -11.73 -10.59
N ASN A 9 -5.92 -12.90 -11.17
CA ASN A 9 -6.76 -14.10 -11.04
C ASN A 9 -6.21 -15.09 -10.01
N LEU A 10 -5.22 -14.68 -9.21
CA LEU A 10 -4.63 -15.55 -8.21
C LEU A 10 -5.68 -15.96 -7.18
N GLU A 11 -5.91 -17.25 -7.02
CA GLU A 11 -6.64 -17.77 -5.87
C GLU A 11 -5.75 -17.70 -4.64
N LEU A 12 -6.28 -17.13 -3.57
CA LEU A 12 -5.54 -17.03 -2.33
C LEU A 12 -5.42 -18.42 -1.67
N PRO A 13 -4.26 -18.74 -1.07
CA PRO A 13 -4.12 -19.97 -0.32
C PRO A 13 -5.19 -20.08 0.78
N LYS A 14 -5.76 -21.26 0.96
CA LYS A 14 -6.82 -21.49 1.96
C LYS A 14 -6.34 -21.27 3.40
N ASP A 15 -5.06 -21.47 3.63
CA ASP A 15 -4.40 -21.30 4.92
C ASP A 15 -3.75 -19.91 5.09
N LEU A 16 -4.01 -18.98 4.17
CA LEU A 16 -3.49 -17.62 4.29
C LEU A 16 -4.05 -16.95 5.54
N ASP A 17 -3.15 -16.38 6.32
CA ASP A 17 -3.47 -15.64 7.53
C ASP A 17 -2.82 -14.25 7.43
N ILE A 18 -3.63 -13.21 7.51
CA ILE A 18 -3.17 -11.82 7.41
C ILE A 18 -3.23 -11.17 8.78
N ALA A 19 -2.09 -10.62 9.21
CA ALA A 19 -2.02 -9.78 10.38
C ALA A 19 -2.49 -8.36 10.03
N ILE A 20 -3.37 -7.84 10.87
CA ILE A 20 -3.88 -6.47 10.80
C ILE A 20 -3.36 -5.73 12.03
N ASP A 21 -2.67 -4.61 11.83
CA ASP A 21 -2.14 -3.82 12.95
C ASP A 21 -3.27 -3.39 13.88
N THR A 22 -3.07 -3.58 15.18
CA THR A 22 -4.04 -3.20 16.22
C THR A 22 -4.34 -1.70 16.26
N ARG A 23 -3.48 -0.87 15.68
CA ARG A 23 -3.65 0.61 15.60
C ARG A 23 -4.46 1.07 14.39
N GLU A 24 -4.79 0.16 13.48
CA GLU A 24 -5.62 0.47 12.31
C GLU A 24 -7.03 0.83 12.76
N LYS A 25 -7.46 2.06 12.49
CA LYS A 25 -8.76 2.60 12.97
C LYS A 25 -9.95 2.08 12.15
N GLN A 26 -9.73 1.85 10.88
CA GLN A 26 -10.75 1.35 9.95
C GLN A 26 -10.19 0.15 9.19
N PRO A 27 -9.96 -0.98 9.87
CA PRO A 27 -9.31 -2.12 9.23
C PRO A 27 -10.15 -2.70 8.12
N LEU A 28 -9.46 -3.11 7.05
CA LEU A 28 -10.05 -3.94 6.01
C LEU A 28 -10.35 -5.32 6.58
N ARG A 29 -11.41 -5.95 6.08
CA ARG A 29 -11.75 -7.34 6.39
C ARG A 29 -11.59 -8.17 5.11
N PHE A 30 -10.70 -9.15 5.19
CA PHE A 30 -10.41 -10.03 4.06
C PHE A 30 -11.24 -11.30 4.21
N THR A 31 -12.32 -11.40 3.42
CA THR A 31 -13.27 -12.52 3.52
C THR A 31 -12.73 -13.81 2.89
N GLU A 32 -11.71 -13.70 2.03
CA GLU A 32 -11.12 -14.84 1.32
C GLU A 32 -10.01 -15.55 2.13
N CYS A 33 -9.68 -15.06 3.31
CA CYS A 33 -8.60 -15.60 4.14
C CYS A 33 -8.84 -15.33 5.63
N ASN A 34 -7.95 -15.85 6.47
CA ASN A 34 -8.01 -15.59 7.91
C ASN A 34 -7.41 -14.23 8.25
N ASN A 35 -7.92 -13.61 9.32
CA ASN A 35 -7.45 -12.30 9.79
C ASN A 35 -7.10 -12.39 11.26
N GLN A 36 -5.97 -11.82 11.67
CA GLN A 36 -5.55 -11.70 13.08
C GLN A 36 -5.17 -10.26 13.39
N ASN A 37 -5.52 -9.78 14.57
CA ASN A 37 -5.08 -8.47 15.05
C ASN A 37 -3.77 -8.63 15.80
N LEU A 38 -2.70 -8.01 15.30
CA LEU A 38 -1.38 -8.05 15.91
C LEU A 38 -0.74 -6.65 15.80
N LYS A 39 0.11 -6.32 16.75
CA LYS A 39 0.93 -5.11 16.63
C LYS A 39 2.06 -5.36 15.63
N LEU A 40 2.12 -4.56 14.58
CA LEU A 40 3.17 -4.64 13.56
C LEU A 40 4.21 -3.53 13.76
N ASP A 41 5.46 -3.83 13.43
CA ASP A 41 6.54 -2.84 13.47
C ASP A 41 6.52 -1.93 12.24
N ILE A 42 5.97 -2.41 11.14
CA ILE A 42 5.87 -1.70 9.86
C ILE A 42 4.48 -1.90 9.28
N GLY A 43 3.89 -0.80 8.76
CA GLY A 43 2.66 -0.85 8.01
C GLY A 43 1.45 -1.31 8.81
N ASP A 44 0.40 -1.66 8.08
CA ASP A 44 -0.90 -2.04 8.63
C ASP A 44 -1.23 -3.52 8.44
N TYR A 45 -0.64 -4.16 7.44
CA TYR A 45 -0.94 -5.54 7.03
C TYR A 45 0.32 -6.30 6.63
N THR A 46 0.39 -7.57 6.98
CA THR A 46 1.37 -8.52 6.46
C THR A 46 0.81 -9.93 6.48
N ALA A 47 1.36 -10.84 5.67
CA ALA A 47 1.03 -12.26 5.74
C ALA A 47 1.83 -12.95 6.84
N LEU A 48 1.21 -13.92 7.49
CA LEU A 48 1.81 -14.69 8.58
C LEU A 48 2.22 -16.10 8.11
N GLY A 49 3.08 -16.74 8.90
CA GLY A 49 3.46 -18.13 8.70
C GLY A 49 4.23 -18.37 7.42
N GLU A 50 3.89 -19.43 6.70
CA GLU A 50 4.59 -19.84 5.46
C GLU A 50 4.49 -18.82 4.33
N HIS A 51 3.47 -17.97 4.36
CA HIS A 51 3.24 -16.95 3.34
C HIS A 51 3.94 -15.62 3.65
N TYR A 52 4.59 -15.50 4.79
CA TYR A 52 5.37 -14.32 5.13
C TYR A 52 6.59 -14.20 4.21
N SER A 53 6.73 -13.06 3.56
CA SER A 53 7.81 -12.80 2.60
C SER A 53 8.43 -11.40 2.79
N TYR A 54 8.54 -10.93 4.02
CA TYR A 54 9.07 -9.59 4.34
C TYR A 54 8.37 -8.46 3.58
N THR A 55 7.10 -8.68 3.26
CA THR A 55 6.26 -7.74 2.52
C THR A 55 5.18 -7.19 3.43
N PHE A 56 5.06 -5.87 3.47
CA PHE A 56 4.09 -5.16 4.30
C PHE A 56 3.29 -4.21 3.44
N VAL A 57 2.08 -3.89 3.88
CA VAL A 57 1.21 -2.90 3.25
C VAL A 57 0.87 -1.82 4.26
N ASP A 58 1.04 -0.57 3.86
CA ASP A 58 0.49 0.60 4.53
C ASP A 58 -0.73 1.06 3.73
N ARG A 59 -1.89 1.11 4.37
CA ARG A 59 -3.13 1.54 3.73
C ARG A 59 -3.41 3.00 4.04
N LYS A 60 -3.74 3.80 3.01
CA LYS A 60 -4.10 5.20 3.15
C LYS A 60 -5.41 5.50 2.42
N SER A 61 -6.30 6.24 3.06
CA SER A 61 -7.32 6.97 2.32
C SER A 61 -6.67 8.13 1.56
N GLY A 62 -7.38 8.72 0.60
CA GLY A 62 -6.86 9.87 -0.14
C GLY A 62 -6.52 11.06 0.76
N ASN A 63 -7.36 11.32 1.77
CA ASN A 63 -7.14 12.40 2.75
C ASN A 63 -5.96 12.09 3.68
N ASP A 64 -5.85 10.85 4.14
CA ASP A 64 -4.76 10.43 5.03
C ASP A 64 -3.39 10.51 4.34
N LEU A 65 -3.35 10.22 3.04
CA LEU A 65 -2.11 10.32 2.25
C LEU A 65 -1.55 11.73 2.31
N GLN A 66 -2.37 12.73 2.08
CA GLN A 66 -1.94 14.13 2.10
C GLN A 66 -1.46 14.54 3.50
N GLY A 67 -2.18 14.12 4.53
CA GLY A 67 -1.77 14.37 5.92
C GLY A 67 -0.44 13.69 6.27
N THR A 68 -0.24 12.46 5.83
CA THR A 68 0.99 11.70 6.08
C THR A 68 2.20 12.35 5.41
N LEU A 69 2.03 12.88 4.21
CA LEU A 69 3.12 13.50 3.43
C LEU A 69 3.25 15.00 3.71
N ALA A 70 2.42 15.56 4.59
CA ALA A 70 2.52 16.95 4.99
C ALA A 70 3.82 17.23 5.74
N LYS A 71 4.28 18.47 5.67
CA LYS A 71 5.57 18.93 6.21
C LYS A 71 5.84 18.48 7.65
N ASN A 72 4.81 18.38 8.48
CA ASN A 72 4.96 18.01 9.90
C ASN A 72 5.01 16.49 10.12
N ASN A 73 4.59 15.69 9.15
CA ASN A 73 4.40 14.25 9.31
C ASN A 73 5.32 13.41 8.42
N ILE A 74 5.90 14.01 7.38
CA ILE A 74 6.69 13.28 6.38
C ILE A 74 7.90 12.58 6.98
N GLU A 75 8.52 13.17 7.99
CA GLU A 75 9.69 12.59 8.64
C GLU A 75 9.35 11.30 9.39
N ARG A 76 8.17 11.25 10.02
CA ARG A 76 7.66 10.02 10.65
C ARG A 76 7.47 8.92 9.61
N PHE A 77 6.89 9.26 8.48
CA PHE A 77 6.66 8.31 7.39
C PHE A 77 7.98 7.81 6.79
N ARG A 78 8.94 8.69 6.56
CA ARG A 78 10.27 8.30 6.10
C ARG A 78 10.98 7.38 7.08
N ARG A 79 10.84 7.58 8.39
CA ARG A 79 11.38 6.67 9.40
C ARG A 79 10.80 5.26 9.31
N GLU A 80 9.53 5.14 8.98
CA GLU A 80 8.90 3.84 8.74
C GLU A 80 9.53 3.12 7.55
N ILE A 81 9.77 3.84 6.46
CA ILE A 81 10.45 3.30 5.28
C ILE A 81 11.88 2.87 5.61
N VAL A 82 12.59 3.66 6.39
CA VAL A 82 13.95 3.30 6.87
C VAL A 82 13.91 2.03 7.72
N ARG A 83 12.92 1.86 8.59
CA ARG A 83 12.76 0.60 9.35
C ARG A 83 12.55 -0.59 8.43
N ALA A 84 11.75 -0.44 7.38
CA ALA A 84 11.57 -1.48 6.37
C ALA A 84 12.91 -1.81 5.69
N GLN A 85 13.68 -0.81 5.33
CA GLN A 85 15.00 -0.98 4.73
C GLN A 85 15.95 -1.75 5.66
N GLU A 86 15.99 -1.40 6.93
CA GLU A 86 16.84 -2.06 7.94
C GLU A 86 16.45 -3.52 8.17
N MET A 87 15.19 -3.87 7.97
CA MET A 87 14.69 -5.25 8.07
C MET A 87 14.82 -6.06 6.78
N ASP A 88 15.39 -5.49 5.73
CA ASP A 88 15.34 -6.06 4.38
C ASP A 88 13.92 -6.40 3.92
N ALA A 89 12.96 -5.59 4.34
CA ALA A 89 11.55 -5.72 4.03
C ALA A 89 11.13 -4.74 2.93
N TYR A 90 9.91 -4.90 2.44
CA TYR A 90 9.32 -4.04 1.43
C TYR A 90 7.94 -3.55 1.85
N LEU A 91 7.65 -2.30 1.55
CA LEU A 91 6.41 -1.63 1.92
C LEU A 91 5.65 -1.18 0.67
N PHE A 92 4.48 -1.76 0.42
CA PHE A 92 3.52 -1.24 -0.53
C PHE A 92 2.62 -0.22 0.18
N ILE A 93 2.60 1.01 -0.31
CA ILE A 93 1.67 2.03 0.17
C ILE A 93 0.45 1.99 -0.75
N VAL A 94 -0.65 1.43 -0.24
CA VAL A 94 -1.89 1.24 -0.99
C VAL A 94 -2.85 2.37 -0.66
N VAL A 95 -3.18 3.17 -1.66
CA VAL A 95 -4.08 4.33 -1.52
C VAL A 95 -5.46 3.98 -2.06
N GLU A 96 -6.49 4.16 -1.24
CA GLU A 96 -7.90 3.84 -1.56
C GLU A 96 -8.55 4.93 -2.42
N SER A 97 -7.80 5.53 -3.33
CA SER A 97 -8.29 6.59 -4.20
C SER A 97 -7.47 6.63 -5.47
N SER A 98 -7.82 7.53 -6.37
CA SER A 98 -7.03 7.86 -7.55
C SER A 98 -6.44 9.26 -7.43
N VAL A 99 -5.37 9.53 -8.16
CA VAL A 99 -4.79 10.89 -8.24
C VAL A 99 -5.83 11.87 -8.76
N GLU A 100 -6.61 11.47 -9.75
CA GLU A 100 -7.67 12.29 -10.33
C GLU A 100 -8.73 12.65 -9.29
N LYS A 101 -9.21 11.68 -8.51
CA LYS A 101 -10.22 11.90 -7.47
C LYS A 101 -9.70 12.84 -6.37
N ILE A 102 -8.49 12.62 -5.90
CA ILE A 102 -7.86 13.47 -4.88
C ILE A 102 -7.75 14.91 -5.40
N THR A 103 -7.35 15.08 -6.65
CA THR A 103 -7.20 16.40 -7.29
C THR A 103 -8.56 17.11 -7.37
N LYS A 104 -9.62 16.41 -7.79
CA LYS A 104 -10.97 16.96 -7.87
C LYS A 104 -11.50 17.37 -6.50
N GLU A 105 -11.39 16.52 -5.50
CA GLU A 105 -11.83 16.80 -4.12
C GLU A 105 -11.16 18.05 -3.56
N ASN A 106 -9.87 18.22 -3.80
CA ASN A 106 -9.13 19.39 -3.36
C ASN A 106 -9.59 20.69 -4.05
N SER A 107 -9.91 20.62 -5.33
CA SER A 107 -10.39 21.80 -6.08
C SER A 107 -11.77 22.25 -5.63
N ILE A 108 -12.67 21.29 -5.31
CA ILE A 108 -14.05 21.57 -4.87
C ILE A 108 -14.08 22.21 -3.47
N PHE A 109 -13.26 21.72 -2.54
CA PHE A 109 -13.28 22.17 -1.15
C PHE A 109 -12.32 23.32 -0.88
N ASN A 110 -11.68 23.86 -1.91
CA ASN A 110 -10.71 24.96 -1.81
C ASN A 110 -9.71 24.75 -0.63
N ARG A 111 -9.36 23.50 -0.39
CA ARG A 111 -8.40 23.17 0.65
C ARG A 111 -7.02 23.60 0.20
N ARG A 112 -6.26 24.18 1.12
CA ARG A 112 -4.86 24.55 0.92
C ARG A 112 -3.94 23.34 0.70
N SER A 113 -4.48 22.13 0.59
CA SER A 113 -3.72 20.93 0.30
C SER A 113 -3.24 21.00 -1.15
N ASN A 114 -1.97 21.21 -1.31
CA ASN A 114 -1.33 21.26 -2.61
C ASN A 114 -1.04 19.83 -3.07
N ILE A 115 -1.88 19.31 -3.99
CA ILE A 115 -1.68 17.98 -4.56
C ILE A 115 -0.31 17.88 -5.26
N ASP A 116 0.16 18.96 -5.87
CA ASP A 116 1.48 18.97 -6.51
C ASP A 116 2.60 18.75 -5.50
N TYR A 117 2.47 19.32 -4.31
CA TYR A 117 3.40 19.06 -3.22
C TYR A 117 3.39 17.58 -2.82
N THR A 118 2.20 17.00 -2.65
CA THR A 118 2.03 15.58 -2.31
C THR A 118 2.69 14.68 -3.35
N LEU A 119 2.44 14.93 -4.64
CA LEU A 119 3.04 14.17 -5.73
C LEU A 119 4.56 14.30 -5.78
N ARG A 120 5.09 15.49 -5.49
CA ARG A 120 6.55 15.69 -5.38
C ARG A 120 7.16 14.89 -4.24
N GLN A 121 6.48 14.83 -3.09
CA GLN A 121 6.94 14.02 -1.96
C GLN A 121 6.94 12.54 -2.31
N ILE A 122 5.91 12.04 -3.00
CA ILE A 122 5.86 10.66 -3.49
C ILE A 122 7.04 10.39 -4.42
N LYS A 123 7.27 11.27 -5.38
CA LYS A 123 8.41 11.16 -6.31
C LYS A 123 9.75 11.08 -5.57
N ASP A 124 9.96 11.97 -4.60
CA ASP A 124 11.21 12.02 -3.85
C ASP A 124 11.41 10.74 -3.00
N ILE A 125 10.36 10.23 -2.38
CA ILE A 125 10.39 8.98 -1.62
C ILE A 125 10.73 7.80 -2.54
N CYS A 126 10.07 7.69 -3.69
CA CYS A 126 10.34 6.63 -4.65
C CYS A 126 11.77 6.72 -5.22
N HIS A 127 12.29 7.92 -5.40
CA HIS A 127 13.66 8.14 -5.85
C HIS A 127 14.67 7.76 -4.76
N ASP A 128 14.42 8.12 -3.50
CA ASP A 128 15.33 7.85 -2.39
C ASP A 128 15.32 6.38 -1.96
N TYR A 129 14.18 5.70 -2.10
CA TYR A 129 13.97 4.32 -1.63
C TYR A 129 13.40 3.41 -2.72
N PRO A 130 14.04 3.30 -3.89
CA PRO A 130 13.46 2.61 -5.04
C PRO A 130 13.31 1.09 -4.83
N ARG A 131 14.02 0.52 -3.87
CA ARG A 131 14.01 -0.91 -3.57
C ARG A 131 13.28 -1.24 -2.28
N VAL A 132 12.66 -0.26 -1.63
CA VAL A 132 12.06 -0.42 -0.30
C VAL A 132 10.55 -0.23 -0.33
N CYS A 133 10.03 0.62 -1.22
CA CYS A 133 8.60 0.91 -1.27
C CYS A 133 8.12 1.33 -2.66
N GLN A 134 6.83 1.22 -2.85
CA GLN A 134 6.11 1.85 -3.97
C GLN A 134 4.69 2.21 -3.54
N PHE A 135 4.09 3.17 -4.25
CA PHE A 135 2.72 3.62 -4.06
C PHE A 135 1.83 3.01 -5.13
N ILE A 136 0.64 2.55 -4.73
CA ILE A 136 -0.38 2.02 -5.65
C ILE A 136 -1.70 2.71 -5.34
N PHE A 137 -2.21 3.46 -6.31
CA PHE A 137 -3.53 4.08 -6.23
C PHE A 137 -4.56 3.11 -6.81
N THR A 138 -5.43 2.58 -5.97
CA THR A 138 -6.39 1.53 -6.35
C THR A 138 -7.76 2.06 -6.74
N GLY A 139 -8.02 3.33 -6.51
CA GLY A 139 -9.28 3.98 -6.83
C GLY A 139 -10.34 3.85 -5.74
N THR A 140 -10.52 2.70 -5.14
CA THR A 140 -11.54 2.44 -4.12
C THR A 140 -11.02 1.55 -2.99
N ARG A 141 -11.76 1.56 -1.88
CA ARG A 141 -11.51 0.66 -0.75
C ARG A 141 -11.70 -0.83 -1.13
N ASP A 142 -12.69 -1.14 -1.94
CA ASP A 142 -12.94 -2.52 -2.39
C ASP A 142 -11.78 -3.03 -3.25
N ASN A 143 -11.25 -2.19 -4.12
CA ASN A 143 -10.07 -2.52 -4.91
C ASN A 143 -8.84 -2.77 -4.03
N ALA A 144 -8.63 -1.95 -3.01
CA ALA A 144 -7.55 -2.15 -2.05
C ALA A 144 -7.72 -3.48 -1.30
N THR A 145 -8.94 -3.80 -0.86
CA THR A 145 -9.26 -5.07 -0.18
C THR A 145 -8.97 -6.28 -1.06
N TYR A 146 -9.23 -6.18 -2.35
CA TYR A 146 -8.91 -7.23 -3.31
C TYR A 146 -7.40 -7.37 -3.53
N LEU A 147 -6.71 -6.26 -3.68
CA LEU A 147 -5.30 -6.23 -4.07
C LEU A 147 -4.35 -6.63 -2.94
N ILE A 148 -4.60 -6.18 -1.72
CA ILE A 148 -3.66 -6.33 -0.60
C ILE A 148 -3.27 -7.78 -0.33
N PRO A 149 -4.18 -8.75 -0.20
CA PRO A 149 -3.79 -10.14 0.01
C PRO A 149 -2.90 -10.69 -1.11
N ARG A 150 -3.16 -10.30 -2.34
CA ARG A 150 -2.40 -10.73 -3.52
C ARG A 150 -0.99 -10.15 -3.54
N LEU A 151 -0.82 -8.89 -3.16
CA LEU A 151 0.51 -8.29 -2.97
C LEU A 151 1.31 -9.05 -1.92
N LEU A 152 0.68 -9.39 -0.81
CA LEU A 152 1.34 -10.06 0.31
C LEU A 152 1.74 -11.50 -0.03
N VAL A 153 0.89 -12.24 -0.75
CA VAL A 153 1.16 -13.63 -1.14
C VAL A 153 2.29 -13.71 -2.19
N VAL A 154 2.22 -12.89 -3.22
CA VAL A 154 3.27 -12.87 -4.27
C VAL A 154 4.56 -12.26 -3.73
N GLY A 155 4.43 -11.23 -2.91
CA GLY A 155 5.49 -10.68 -2.10
C GLY A 155 6.74 -10.30 -2.89
N LYS A 156 7.87 -10.89 -2.52
CA LYS A 156 9.20 -10.55 -3.04
C LYS A 156 9.31 -10.57 -4.56
N ASN A 157 8.53 -11.41 -5.23
CA ASN A 157 8.58 -11.56 -6.68
C ASN A 157 8.08 -10.31 -7.43
N ILE A 158 7.36 -9.41 -6.77
CA ILE A 158 6.82 -8.19 -7.39
C ILE A 158 7.40 -6.89 -6.82
N TRP A 159 8.39 -6.96 -5.94
CA TRP A 159 8.97 -5.75 -5.34
C TRP A 159 9.54 -4.78 -6.37
N GLN A 160 10.09 -5.30 -7.47
CA GLN A 160 10.69 -4.51 -8.53
C GLN A 160 9.75 -4.30 -9.73
N THR A 161 8.49 -4.65 -9.58
CA THR A 161 7.48 -4.48 -10.62
C THR A 161 6.69 -3.20 -10.36
N ASP A 162 6.49 -2.40 -11.38
CA ASP A 162 5.59 -1.23 -11.32
C ASP A 162 4.14 -1.71 -11.24
N MET A 163 3.65 -1.87 -10.03
CA MET A 163 2.31 -2.40 -9.77
C MET A 163 1.21 -1.42 -10.17
N GLN A 164 1.49 -0.10 -10.18
CA GLN A 164 0.52 0.88 -10.67
C GLN A 164 0.24 0.68 -12.16
N TYR A 165 1.28 0.46 -12.95
CA TYR A 165 1.12 0.19 -14.37
C TYR A 165 0.27 -1.07 -14.61
N PHE A 166 0.57 -2.17 -13.91
CA PHE A 166 -0.20 -3.41 -14.02
C PHE A 166 -1.64 -3.24 -13.54
N TRP A 167 -1.85 -2.48 -12.48
CA TRP A 167 -3.19 -2.20 -11.98
C TRP A 167 -4.01 -1.40 -13.00
N ASP A 168 -3.43 -0.36 -13.58
CA ASP A 168 -4.13 0.52 -14.53
C ASP A 168 -4.40 -0.15 -15.87
N THR A 169 -3.60 -1.14 -16.25
CA THR A 169 -3.72 -1.86 -17.54
C THR A 169 -4.40 -3.22 -17.43
N ARG A 170 -4.93 -3.57 -16.25
CA ARG A 170 -5.66 -4.82 -16.06
C ARG A 170 -6.95 -4.83 -16.87
N GLU A 171 -7.28 -5.95 -17.45
CA GLU A 171 -8.53 -6.20 -18.16
C GLU A 171 -9.36 -7.28 -17.47
#